data_59e29f349128ee5acee694486ea78d18
#
_entry.id   59e29f349128ee5acee694486ea78d18
#
_cell.length_a   1.000
_cell.length_b   1.000
_cell.length_c   1.000
_cell.angle_alpha   90.00
_cell.angle_beta   90.00
_cell.angle_gamma   90.00
#
_symmetry.space_group_name_H-M   'P 1'
#
loop_
_entity.id
_entity.type
_entity.pdbx_description
1 polymer ?
#
loop_
_entity_poly.entity_id
_entity_poly.type
_entity_poly.pdbx_seq_one_letter_code
_entity_poly.pdbx_strand_id
1 'polypeptide(L)'
;MLIVHLAWRDLIRDRFFLFCNIAVMVGILVPLLVLFGVKNGVYSALIGEMLADPANLQIDTAGNASFTPDDLAPLRDWPEIAFMTPKVRGQFDYVNTRAKGGRRMRPALLIPSGAGDPSLPAGVSLDQGVAVSAQLATQLGLSPGMELQMITQAEDRPRQLLLSAPVVAVLPEGGTPGRAVLAPFATLDLIEAFYDSYSLPEHGITGTRDLDQRVVAFEGVRVYARRLQDLAGLQARIEQQLGISTNARTRDVNALLGLGHKLNLALGLTAALAALGLGAALVLGFWSDVVRKKTVLAGIALLGVPGRSLALFPMVQALITAGLGLGLSFALYGVAGGVAAALFGQGMPGDAALAVISGGQAATICAAVLLLVLGAAGAAAWSAQRLDPASVLREAM
;
A
#
# COMPACT_ATOMS: atom_id res chain seq x y z
N MET A 1 38.08 29.42 5.20
CA MET A 1 37.30 29.95 6.31
C MET A 1 36.90 31.42 6.11
N LEU A 2 37.76 32.31 5.62
CA LEU A 2 37.48 33.72 5.43
C LEU A 2 36.26 34.00 4.53
N ILE A 3 36.18 33.35 3.39
CA ILE A 3 35.08 33.50 2.39
C ILE A 3 33.72 33.12 2.97
N VAL A 4 33.67 32.04 3.76
CA VAL A 4 32.42 31.58 4.41
C VAL A 4 31.93 32.59 5.44
N HIS A 5 32.88 33.16 6.23
CA HIS A 5 32.54 34.16 7.22
C HIS A 5 32.07 35.47 6.58
N LEU A 6 32.73 35.87 5.47
CA LEU A 6 32.33 37.04 4.69
C LEU A 6 30.95 36.83 4.04
N ALA A 7 30.70 35.69 3.45
CA ALA A 7 29.42 35.34 2.85
C ALA A 7 28.28 35.36 3.88
N TRP A 8 28.52 34.84 5.08
CA TRP A 8 27.54 34.86 6.16
C TRP A 8 27.23 36.32 6.66
N ARG A 9 28.27 37.12 6.89
CA ARG A 9 28.08 38.52 7.30
C ARG A 9 27.37 39.37 6.24
N ASP A 10 27.68 39.13 4.96
CA ASP A 10 27.04 39.83 3.86
C ASP A 10 25.56 39.42 3.75
N LEU A 11 25.25 38.13 3.93
CA LEU A 11 23.89 37.64 3.93
C LEU A 11 23.03 38.26 5.04
N ILE A 12 23.60 38.42 6.24
CA ILE A 12 22.90 39.09 7.37
C ILE A 12 22.70 40.60 7.10
N ARG A 13 23.65 41.21 6.41
CA ARG A 13 23.55 42.64 6.04
C ARG A 13 22.47 42.83 4.95
N ASP A 14 22.36 41.92 4.02
CA ASP A 14 21.39 41.91 2.94
C ASP A 14 20.18 40.98 3.21
N ARG A 15 19.62 41.13 4.42
CA ARG A 15 18.51 40.28 4.90
C ARG A 15 17.27 40.32 4.01
N PHE A 16 17.03 41.41 3.31
CA PHE A 16 15.88 41.53 2.42
C PHE A 16 16.00 40.54 1.24
N PHE A 17 17.18 40.44 0.63
CA PHE A 17 17.45 39.51 -0.44
C PHE A 17 17.37 38.04 0.03
N LEU A 18 17.94 37.76 1.22
CA LEU A 18 17.82 36.45 1.86
C LEU A 18 16.34 36.05 2.06
N PHE A 19 15.54 36.97 2.62
CA PHE A 19 14.11 36.76 2.82
C PHE A 19 13.36 36.49 1.51
N CYS A 20 13.64 37.27 0.46
CA CYS A 20 13.01 37.06 -0.84
C CYS A 20 13.29 35.67 -1.41
N ASN A 21 14.55 35.23 -1.38
CA ASN A 21 14.90 33.89 -1.90
C ASN A 21 14.31 32.76 -1.05
N ILE A 22 14.33 32.89 0.28
CA ILE A 22 13.66 31.92 1.16
C ILE A 22 12.16 31.90 0.92
N ALA A 23 11.52 33.07 0.78
CA ALA A 23 10.08 33.16 0.52
C ALA A 23 9.68 32.50 -0.79
N VAL A 24 10.47 32.68 -1.86
CA VAL A 24 10.27 32.00 -3.15
C VAL A 24 10.40 30.49 -2.99
N MET A 25 11.44 30.02 -2.31
CA MET A 25 11.62 28.58 -2.05
C MET A 25 10.45 28.00 -1.26
N VAL A 26 10.10 28.62 -0.14
CA VAL A 26 9.00 28.20 0.74
C VAL A 26 7.66 28.22 -0.01
N GLY A 27 7.40 29.30 -0.77
CA GLY A 27 6.16 29.45 -1.52
C GLY A 27 5.94 28.39 -2.60
N ILE A 28 7.02 27.80 -3.11
CA ILE A 28 6.94 26.70 -4.10
C ILE A 28 7.02 25.34 -3.41
N LEU A 29 7.95 25.16 -2.47
CA LEU A 29 8.20 23.85 -1.85
C LEU A 29 7.08 23.42 -0.90
N VAL A 30 6.55 24.32 -0.07
CA VAL A 30 5.54 23.93 0.93
C VAL A 30 4.27 23.40 0.28
N PRO A 31 3.65 24.06 -0.71
CA PRO A 31 2.49 23.50 -1.41
C PRO A 31 2.78 22.13 -2.06
N LEU A 32 3.96 21.96 -2.65
CA LEU A 32 4.37 20.69 -3.22
C LEU A 32 4.52 19.58 -2.17
N LEU A 33 5.21 19.87 -1.06
CA LEU A 33 5.37 18.92 0.04
C LEU A 33 4.03 18.50 0.62
N VAL A 34 3.12 19.45 0.84
CA VAL A 34 1.75 19.18 1.33
C VAL A 34 1.00 18.32 0.34
N LEU A 35 1.03 18.65 -0.95
CA LEU A 35 0.33 17.89 -1.98
C LEU A 35 0.85 16.45 -2.11
N PHE A 36 2.17 16.26 -2.09
CA PHE A 36 2.79 14.92 -2.06
C PHE A 36 2.45 14.16 -0.78
N GLY A 37 2.53 14.82 0.37
CA GLY A 37 2.24 14.22 1.66
C GLY A 37 0.79 13.76 1.78
N VAL A 38 -0.17 14.62 1.43
CA VAL A 38 -1.60 14.30 1.44
C VAL A 38 -1.91 13.17 0.45
N LYS A 39 -1.39 13.24 -0.78
CA LYS A 39 -1.54 12.15 -1.75
C LYS A 39 -1.06 10.82 -1.20
N ASN A 40 0.14 10.79 -0.61
CA ASN A 40 0.69 9.56 -0.06
C ASN A 40 -0.14 9.06 1.13
N GLY A 41 -0.57 9.94 2.03
CA GLY A 41 -1.42 9.59 3.17
C GLY A 41 -2.74 8.98 2.75
N VAL A 42 -3.48 9.67 1.88
CA VAL A 42 -4.78 9.19 1.37
C VAL A 42 -4.63 7.88 0.59
N TYR A 43 -3.62 7.79 -0.29
CA TYR A 43 -3.40 6.56 -1.06
C TYR A 43 -3.02 5.38 -0.17
N SER A 44 -2.17 5.60 0.85
CA SER A 44 -1.82 4.56 1.82
C SER A 44 -3.02 4.12 2.66
N ALA A 45 -3.90 5.05 3.04
CA ALA A 45 -5.12 4.72 3.76
C ALA A 45 -6.07 3.86 2.91
N LEU A 46 -6.28 4.22 1.63
CA LEU A 46 -7.11 3.44 0.70
C LEU A 46 -6.55 2.03 0.46
N ILE A 47 -5.22 1.91 0.29
CA ILE A 47 -4.56 0.59 0.17
C ILE A 47 -4.72 -0.20 1.48
N GLY A 48 -4.56 0.44 2.62
CA GLY A 48 -4.75 -0.18 3.93
C GLY A 48 -6.17 -0.70 4.13
N GLU A 49 -7.18 0.08 3.75
CA GLU A 49 -8.60 -0.33 3.79
C GLU A 49 -8.86 -1.53 2.87
N MET A 50 -8.30 -1.52 1.65
CA MET A 50 -8.42 -2.68 0.76
C MET A 50 -7.74 -3.92 1.31
N LEU A 51 -6.58 -3.80 1.95
CA LEU A 51 -5.87 -4.93 2.55
C LEU A 51 -6.53 -5.44 3.84
N ALA A 52 -7.33 -4.62 4.50
CA ALA A 52 -8.09 -5.02 5.69
C ALA A 52 -9.22 -6.03 5.36
N ASP A 53 -9.74 -6.03 4.12
CA ASP A 53 -10.67 -7.05 3.64
C ASP A 53 -9.92 -8.10 2.78
N PRO A 54 -9.67 -9.31 3.28
CA PRO A 54 -8.99 -10.36 2.54
C PRO A 54 -9.67 -10.71 1.21
N ALA A 55 -10.98 -10.47 1.07
CA ALA A 55 -11.72 -10.72 -0.16
C ALA A 55 -11.19 -9.90 -1.36
N ASN A 56 -10.46 -8.81 -1.11
CA ASN A 56 -9.84 -8.03 -2.18
C ASN A 56 -8.59 -8.70 -2.79
N LEU A 57 -8.01 -9.68 -2.10
CA LEU A 57 -6.90 -10.49 -2.59
C LEU A 57 -7.36 -11.87 -3.10
N GLN A 58 -8.64 -12.19 -2.96
CA GLN A 58 -9.20 -13.51 -3.28
C GLN A 58 -9.49 -13.65 -4.76
N ILE A 59 -9.16 -14.83 -5.28
CA ILE A 59 -9.50 -15.31 -6.61
C ILE A 59 -10.21 -16.66 -6.42
N ASP A 60 -11.45 -16.75 -6.87
CA ASP A 60 -12.23 -17.98 -6.88
C ASP A 60 -12.40 -18.47 -8.31
N THR A 61 -12.16 -19.75 -8.53
CA THR A 61 -12.55 -20.37 -9.81
C THR A 61 -14.07 -20.42 -9.93
N ALA A 62 -14.56 -20.13 -11.13
CA ALA A 62 -15.98 -20.14 -11.48
C ALA A 62 -16.23 -21.24 -12.53
N GLY A 63 -17.34 -21.97 -12.37
CA GLY A 63 -17.72 -23.05 -13.31
C GLY A 63 -17.69 -24.42 -12.64
N ASN A 64 -18.09 -25.44 -13.41
CA ASN A 64 -18.25 -26.82 -12.96
C ASN A 64 -17.18 -27.71 -13.63
N ALA A 65 -15.91 -27.33 -13.51
CA ALA A 65 -14.81 -28.17 -13.96
C ALA A 65 -14.49 -29.26 -12.90
N SER A 66 -13.74 -30.27 -13.29
CA SER A 66 -13.25 -31.29 -12.37
C SER A 66 -11.73 -31.34 -12.49
N PHE A 67 -11.05 -31.13 -11.39
CA PHE A 67 -9.59 -31.13 -11.28
C PHE A 67 -9.13 -32.22 -10.34
N THR A 68 -8.00 -32.80 -10.66
CA THR A 68 -7.29 -33.73 -9.79
C THR A 68 -6.27 -32.99 -8.92
N PRO A 69 -5.73 -33.60 -7.86
CA PRO A 69 -4.62 -33.02 -7.10
C PRO A 69 -3.41 -32.64 -7.96
N ASP A 70 -3.14 -33.41 -9.04
CA ASP A 70 -2.00 -33.18 -9.93
C ASP A 70 -2.20 -31.93 -10.80
N ASP A 71 -3.43 -31.60 -11.17
CA ASP A 71 -3.75 -30.37 -11.93
C ASP A 71 -3.50 -29.10 -11.11
N LEU A 72 -3.66 -29.22 -9.79
CA LEU A 72 -3.51 -28.10 -8.87
C LEU A 72 -2.09 -28.00 -8.26
N ALA A 73 -1.29 -29.06 -8.34
CA ALA A 73 0.04 -29.12 -7.77
C ALA A 73 0.96 -27.98 -8.26
N PRO A 74 0.99 -27.63 -9.57
CA PRO A 74 1.86 -26.56 -10.08
C PRO A 74 1.56 -25.17 -9.47
N LEU A 75 0.31 -24.91 -9.06
CA LEU A 75 -0.08 -23.61 -8.49
C LEU A 75 0.55 -23.37 -7.10
N ARG A 76 0.85 -24.44 -6.36
CA ARG A 76 1.39 -24.33 -4.98
C ARG A 76 2.75 -23.64 -4.92
N ASP A 77 3.53 -23.76 -6.00
CA ASP A 77 4.89 -23.24 -6.05
C ASP A 77 4.97 -21.80 -6.58
N TRP A 78 3.82 -21.19 -6.88
CA TRP A 78 3.83 -19.81 -7.40
C TRP A 78 4.06 -18.80 -6.28
N PRO A 79 5.10 -17.96 -6.40
CA PRO A 79 5.48 -17.02 -5.33
C PRO A 79 4.45 -15.91 -5.09
N GLU A 80 3.58 -15.65 -6.07
CA GLU A 80 2.50 -14.68 -5.99
C GLU A 80 1.34 -15.14 -5.11
N ILE A 81 1.26 -16.45 -4.82
CA ILE A 81 0.21 -17.05 -3.99
C ILE A 81 0.61 -16.95 -2.51
N ALA A 82 -0.27 -16.38 -1.70
CA ALA A 82 -0.15 -16.36 -0.24
C ALA A 82 -0.79 -17.59 0.40
N PHE A 83 -1.96 -17.98 -0.10
CA PHE A 83 -2.72 -19.15 0.37
C PHE A 83 -3.56 -19.73 -0.76
N MET A 84 -3.71 -21.04 -0.78
CA MET A 84 -4.55 -21.75 -1.73
C MET A 84 -5.23 -22.94 -1.07
N THR A 85 -6.50 -23.15 -1.37
CA THR A 85 -7.26 -24.33 -0.97
C THR A 85 -8.14 -24.81 -2.12
N PRO A 86 -8.26 -26.14 -2.34
CA PRO A 86 -9.21 -26.66 -3.29
C PRO A 86 -10.66 -26.43 -2.85
N LYS A 87 -11.59 -26.42 -3.80
CA LYS A 87 -13.03 -26.29 -3.58
C LYS A 87 -13.73 -27.62 -3.92
N VAL A 88 -14.68 -27.99 -3.09
CA VAL A 88 -15.62 -29.06 -3.39
C VAL A 88 -16.73 -28.57 -4.32
N ARG A 89 -17.56 -29.48 -4.86
CA ARG A 89 -18.69 -29.12 -5.71
C ARG A 89 -19.66 -28.18 -4.98
N GLY A 90 -20.02 -27.07 -5.62
CA GLY A 90 -20.81 -25.99 -5.04
C GLY A 90 -22.21 -26.39 -4.59
N GLN A 91 -22.77 -27.47 -5.15
CA GLN A 91 -24.06 -28.03 -4.71
C GLN A 91 -24.01 -28.58 -3.27
N PHE A 92 -22.82 -28.82 -2.69
CA PHE A 92 -22.63 -29.38 -1.36
C PHE A 92 -22.06 -28.39 -0.36
N ASP A 93 -21.96 -27.13 -0.74
CA ASP A 93 -21.40 -26.07 0.10
C ASP A 93 -22.30 -25.68 1.29
N TYR A 94 -23.58 -26.03 1.27
CA TYR A 94 -24.51 -25.65 2.32
C TYR A 94 -24.85 -26.82 3.24
N VAL A 95 -24.72 -26.57 4.56
CA VAL A 95 -25.13 -27.51 5.60
C VAL A 95 -25.99 -26.83 6.65
N ASN A 96 -26.85 -27.59 7.29
CA ASN A 96 -27.59 -27.11 8.46
C ASN A 96 -26.67 -27.15 9.67
N THR A 97 -26.61 -26.04 10.40
CA THR A 97 -25.76 -25.89 11.58
C THR A 97 -26.57 -25.60 12.83
N ARG A 98 -26.13 -26.13 13.97
CA ARG A 98 -26.67 -25.81 15.30
C ARG A 98 -25.60 -25.87 16.37
N ALA A 99 -25.76 -25.14 17.45
CA ALA A 99 -24.96 -25.34 18.65
C ALA A 99 -25.29 -26.71 19.28
N LYS A 100 -24.32 -27.43 19.81
CA LYS A 100 -24.56 -28.70 20.50
C LYS A 100 -25.52 -28.49 21.67
N GLY A 101 -26.61 -29.29 21.70
CA GLY A 101 -27.68 -29.11 22.69
C GLY A 101 -28.66 -27.96 22.40
N GLY A 102 -28.40 -27.13 21.37
CA GLY A 102 -29.27 -26.05 20.95
C GLY A 102 -30.46 -26.56 20.13
N ARG A 103 -31.59 -25.83 20.17
CA ARG A 103 -32.78 -26.14 19.38
C ARG A 103 -32.80 -25.37 18.04
N ARG A 104 -32.09 -24.27 17.93
CA ARG A 104 -32.06 -23.44 16.71
C ARG A 104 -31.15 -24.05 15.68
N MET A 105 -31.64 -24.20 14.45
CA MET A 105 -30.89 -24.66 13.31
C MET A 105 -30.81 -23.53 12.27
N ARG A 106 -29.67 -23.37 11.63
CA ARG A 106 -29.44 -22.37 10.57
C ARG A 106 -28.63 -22.98 9.44
N PRO A 107 -29.01 -22.80 8.18
CA PRO A 107 -28.16 -23.16 7.06
C PRO A 107 -26.96 -22.20 7.02
N ALA A 108 -25.79 -22.74 6.75
CA ALA A 108 -24.55 -22.00 6.62
C ALA A 108 -23.75 -22.52 5.42
N LEU A 109 -23.04 -21.61 4.76
CA LEU A 109 -22.10 -21.92 3.70
C LEU A 109 -20.83 -22.52 4.32
N LEU A 110 -20.38 -23.66 3.82
CA LEU A 110 -19.08 -24.23 4.17
C LEU A 110 -18.02 -23.70 3.22
N ILE A 111 -16.96 -23.16 3.80
CA ILE A 111 -15.84 -22.61 3.05
C ILE A 111 -14.59 -23.41 3.41
N PRO A 112 -13.92 -24.04 2.41
CA PRO A 112 -12.68 -24.74 2.67
C PRO A 112 -11.59 -23.76 3.10
N SER A 113 -10.89 -24.08 4.18
CA SER A 113 -9.87 -23.21 4.78
C SER A 113 -8.78 -24.07 5.44
N GLY A 114 -7.70 -23.44 5.87
CA GLY A 114 -6.58 -24.12 6.48
C GLY A 114 -5.55 -23.15 7.07
N ALA A 115 -4.42 -23.69 7.47
CA ALA A 115 -3.34 -22.89 8.03
C ALA A 115 -2.84 -21.83 7.03
N GLY A 116 -2.75 -20.58 7.49
CA GLY A 116 -2.31 -19.46 6.66
C GLY A 116 -3.41 -18.80 5.80
N ASP A 117 -4.69 -19.20 5.97
CA ASP A 117 -5.81 -18.51 5.30
C ASP A 117 -5.93 -17.07 5.81
N PRO A 118 -5.83 -16.05 4.93
CA PRO A 118 -5.95 -14.64 5.33
C PRO A 118 -7.32 -14.26 5.90
N SER A 119 -8.35 -15.08 5.69
CA SER A 119 -9.69 -14.86 6.29
C SER A 119 -9.73 -15.23 7.77
N LEU A 120 -8.75 -15.96 8.28
CA LEU A 120 -8.67 -16.32 9.69
C LEU A 120 -7.91 -15.26 10.49
N PRO A 121 -8.29 -15.04 11.76
CA PRO A 121 -7.49 -14.23 12.66
C PRO A 121 -6.07 -14.78 12.80
N ALA A 122 -5.09 -13.91 13.00
CA ALA A 122 -3.69 -14.30 13.13
C ALA A 122 -3.49 -15.35 14.25
N GLY A 123 -2.77 -16.42 13.93
CA GLY A 123 -2.46 -17.49 14.88
C GLY A 123 -3.57 -18.53 15.09
N VAL A 124 -4.70 -18.43 14.39
CA VAL A 124 -5.77 -19.44 14.42
C VAL A 124 -5.43 -20.57 13.44
N SER A 125 -5.46 -21.83 13.93
CA SER A 125 -5.42 -23.03 13.08
C SER A 125 -6.76 -23.77 13.16
N LEU A 126 -7.19 -24.35 12.05
CA LEU A 126 -8.40 -25.16 11.96
C LEU A 126 -8.13 -26.65 12.15
N ASP A 127 -6.91 -27.07 12.52
CA ASP A 127 -6.55 -28.50 12.64
C ASP A 127 -7.44 -29.25 13.64
N GLN A 128 -8.01 -28.55 14.61
CA GLN A 128 -8.83 -29.14 15.67
C GLN A 128 -10.29 -28.61 15.67
N GLY A 129 -10.71 -27.82 14.67
CA GLY A 129 -12.05 -27.27 14.71
C GLY A 129 -12.39 -26.40 13.51
N VAL A 130 -13.38 -25.55 13.70
CA VAL A 130 -13.94 -24.68 12.67
C VAL A 130 -13.99 -23.23 13.11
N ALA A 131 -13.91 -22.30 12.18
CA ALA A 131 -14.21 -20.90 12.43
C ALA A 131 -15.59 -20.55 11.88
N VAL A 132 -16.30 -19.66 12.55
CA VAL A 132 -17.68 -19.29 12.17
C VAL A 132 -17.78 -17.79 11.94
N SER A 133 -18.64 -17.37 11.00
CA SER A 133 -18.91 -15.96 10.77
C SER A 133 -19.60 -15.31 11.97
N ALA A 134 -19.38 -14.02 12.20
CA ALA A 134 -20.03 -13.26 13.27
C ALA A 134 -21.56 -13.40 13.25
N GLN A 135 -22.16 -13.37 12.04
CA GLN A 135 -23.60 -13.51 11.89
C GLN A 135 -24.10 -14.89 12.34
N LEU A 136 -23.40 -15.97 12.00
CA LEU A 136 -23.78 -17.33 12.43
C LEU A 136 -23.59 -17.47 13.94
N ALA A 137 -22.48 -16.98 14.47
CA ALA A 137 -22.18 -17.00 15.91
C ALA A 137 -23.28 -16.30 16.72
N THR A 138 -23.69 -15.11 16.31
CA THR A 138 -24.79 -14.35 16.97
C THR A 138 -26.11 -15.09 16.90
N GLN A 139 -26.47 -15.67 15.75
CA GLN A 139 -27.77 -16.35 15.58
C GLN A 139 -27.87 -17.65 16.37
N LEU A 140 -26.78 -18.37 16.54
CA LEU A 140 -26.73 -19.66 17.25
C LEU A 140 -26.20 -19.52 18.70
N GLY A 141 -25.73 -18.33 19.11
CA GLY A 141 -25.12 -18.10 20.41
C GLY A 141 -23.78 -18.83 20.58
N LEU A 142 -22.97 -18.88 19.53
CA LEU A 142 -21.69 -19.58 19.54
C LEU A 142 -20.56 -18.68 20.02
N SER A 143 -19.65 -19.28 20.78
CA SER A 143 -18.41 -18.65 21.23
C SER A 143 -17.25 -19.63 21.05
N PRO A 144 -16.00 -19.17 20.96
CA PRO A 144 -14.84 -20.06 20.92
C PRO A 144 -14.87 -21.07 22.08
N GLY A 145 -14.57 -22.33 21.79
CA GLY A 145 -14.63 -23.46 22.71
C GLY A 145 -15.98 -24.20 22.73
N MET A 146 -17.04 -23.64 22.16
CA MET A 146 -18.34 -24.35 22.01
C MET A 146 -18.30 -25.33 20.82
N GLU A 147 -19.09 -26.38 20.88
CA GLU A 147 -19.24 -27.32 19.75
C GLU A 147 -20.34 -26.88 18.77
N LEU A 148 -19.98 -26.82 17.52
CA LEU A 148 -20.87 -26.69 16.37
C LEU A 148 -21.19 -28.07 15.81
N GLN A 149 -22.47 -28.35 15.55
CA GLN A 149 -22.92 -29.51 14.82
C GLN A 149 -23.31 -29.09 13.40
N MET A 150 -22.72 -29.75 12.41
CA MET A 150 -23.04 -29.64 11.01
C MET A 150 -23.83 -30.89 10.61
N ILE A 151 -25.01 -30.69 10.03
CA ILE A 151 -25.98 -31.73 9.73
C ILE A 151 -26.30 -31.67 8.27
N THR A 152 -26.05 -32.78 7.57
CA THR A 152 -26.42 -32.90 6.16
C THR A 152 -27.30 -34.13 5.95
N GLN A 153 -28.20 -34.05 4.98
CA GLN A 153 -29.12 -35.12 4.62
C GLN A 153 -29.20 -35.23 3.10
N ALA A 154 -29.15 -36.43 2.60
CA ALA A 154 -29.39 -36.76 1.19
C ALA A 154 -30.65 -37.64 1.06
N GLU A 155 -31.39 -37.48 -0.05
CA GLU A 155 -32.65 -38.23 -0.29
C GLU A 155 -32.44 -39.73 -0.29
N ASP A 156 -31.30 -40.19 -0.85
CA ASP A 156 -30.96 -41.61 -0.97
C ASP A 156 -30.30 -42.20 0.28
N ARG A 157 -30.26 -41.46 1.38
CA ARG A 157 -29.59 -41.89 2.61
C ARG A 157 -30.57 -42.08 3.75
N PRO A 158 -30.58 -43.23 4.42
CA PRO A 158 -31.48 -43.52 5.54
C PRO A 158 -31.13 -42.76 6.81
N ARG A 159 -29.90 -42.23 6.91
CA ARG A 159 -29.39 -41.48 8.08
C ARG A 159 -28.76 -40.17 7.66
N GLN A 160 -28.88 -39.21 8.54
CA GLN A 160 -28.17 -37.92 8.43
C GLN A 160 -26.71 -38.10 8.81
N LEU A 161 -25.82 -37.41 8.11
CA LEU A 161 -24.43 -37.22 8.57
C LEU A 161 -24.41 -36.08 9.58
N LEU A 162 -23.90 -36.34 10.77
CA LEU A 162 -23.73 -35.39 11.85
C LEU A 162 -22.23 -35.25 12.13
N LEU A 163 -21.67 -34.11 11.83
CA LEU A 163 -20.30 -33.76 12.15
C LEU A 163 -20.28 -32.75 13.30
N SER A 164 -19.49 -33.03 14.33
CA SER A 164 -19.31 -32.10 15.46
C SER A 164 -17.89 -31.61 15.48
N ALA A 165 -17.69 -30.30 15.58
CA ALA A 165 -16.39 -29.68 15.66
C ALA A 165 -16.40 -28.50 16.65
N PRO A 166 -15.34 -28.29 17.43
CA PRO A 166 -15.23 -27.14 18.30
C PRO A 166 -15.06 -25.85 17.45
N VAL A 167 -15.70 -24.78 17.87
CA VAL A 167 -15.50 -23.45 17.33
C VAL A 167 -14.16 -22.92 17.87
N VAL A 168 -13.17 -22.78 17.01
CA VAL A 168 -11.85 -22.23 17.40
C VAL A 168 -11.79 -20.72 17.30
N ALA A 169 -12.59 -20.11 16.40
CA ALA A 169 -12.64 -18.66 16.25
C ALA A 169 -14.02 -18.19 15.73
N VAL A 170 -14.38 -16.97 16.11
CA VAL A 170 -15.46 -16.22 15.47
C VAL A 170 -14.82 -15.12 14.64
N LEU A 171 -15.18 -15.07 13.34
CA LEU A 171 -14.62 -14.10 12.41
C LEU A 171 -15.18 -12.70 12.69
N PRO A 172 -14.39 -11.64 12.43
CA PRO A 172 -14.87 -10.26 12.62
C PRO A 172 -16.04 -9.93 11.67
N GLU A 173 -16.84 -8.95 12.05
CA GLU A 173 -17.89 -8.42 11.19
C GLU A 173 -17.28 -7.83 9.92
N GLY A 174 -17.83 -8.20 8.76
CA GLY A 174 -17.33 -7.76 7.45
C GLY A 174 -16.34 -8.69 6.77
N GLY A 175 -15.68 -9.62 7.49
CA GLY A 175 -14.67 -10.51 6.90
C GLY A 175 -15.26 -11.59 5.98
N THR A 176 -16.41 -12.16 6.35
CA THR A 176 -17.10 -13.17 5.54
C THR A 176 -18.59 -12.88 5.56
N PRO A 177 -19.21 -12.56 4.40
CA PRO A 177 -20.61 -12.20 4.35
C PRO A 177 -21.51 -13.39 4.63
N GLY A 178 -22.60 -13.13 5.32
CA GLY A 178 -23.61 -14.13 5.58
C GLY A 178 -23.25 -15.14 6.69
N ARG A 179 -23.94 -16.27 6.68
CA ARG A 179 -23.72 -17.39 7.60
C ARG A 179 -22.72 -18.35 6.96
N ALA A 180 -21.53 -18.42 7.50
CA ALA A 180 -20.47 -19.25 6.98
C ALA A 180 -19.72 -19.99 8.10
N VAL A 181 -19.20 -21.16 7.72
CA VAL A 181 -18.31 -21.98 8.53
C VAL A 181 -17.06 -22.24 7.70
N LEU A 182 -15.92 -21.81 8.20
CA LEU A 182 -14.62 -22.15 7.61
C LEU A 182 -14.15 -23.45 8.26
N ALA A 183 -13.93 -24.45 7.44
CA ALA A 183 -13.55 -25.78 7.90
C ALA A 183 -12.37 -26.34 7.08
N PRO A 184 -11.59 -27.30 7.61
CA PRO A 184 -10.58 -28.01 6.85
C PRO A 184 -11.20 -28.67 5.62
N PHE A 185 -10.44 -28.70 4.50
CA PHE A 185 -10.91 -29.34 3.26
C PHE A 185 -11.43 -30.77 3.50
N ALA A 186 -10.78 -31.56 4.36
CA ALA A 186 -11.20 -32.93 4.71
C ALA A 186 -12.64 -33.01 5.24
N THR A 187 -13.13 -32.00 5.95
CA THR A 187 -14.52 -31.94 6.43
C THR A 187 -15.51 -31.79 5.27
N LEU A 188 -15.17 -30.95 4.29
CA LEU A 188 -16.00 -30.74 3.11
C LEU A 188 -15.97 -31.99 2.19
N ASP A 189 -14.80 -32.61 2.02
CA ASP A 189 -14.62 -33.81 1.23
C ASP A 189 -15.42 -35.02 1.81
N LEU A 190 -15.49 -35.09 3.16
CA LEU A 190 -16.31 -36.07 3.86
C LEU A 190 -17.83 -35.89 3.60
N ILE A 191 -18.28 -34.65 3.57
CA ILE A 191 -19.67 -34.30 3.26
C ILE A 191 -19.97 -34.64 1.79
N GLU A 192 -19.07 -34.34 0.87
CA GLU A 192 -19.19 -34.68 -0.52
C GLU A 192 -19.23 -36.21 -0.72
N ALA A 193 -18.37 -36.96 -0.04
CA ALA A 193 -18.38 -38.41 -0.02
C ALA A 193 -19.71 -38.98 0.49
N PHE A 194 -20.34 -38.35 1.47
CA PHE A 194 -21.67 -38.71 1.95
C PHE A 194 -22.71 -38.57 0.84
N TYR A 195 -22.71 -37.45 0.11
CA TYR A 195 -23.67 -37.26 -1.00
C TYR A 195 -23.41 -38.21 -2.18
N ASP A 196 -22.17 -38.58 -2.42
CA ASP A 196 -21.77 -39.53 -3.47
C ASP A 196 -22.01 -41.01 -3.09
N SER A 197 -22.71 -41.27 -1.99
CA SER A 197 -23.06 -42.61 -1.54
C SER A 197 -21.89 -43.50 -1.12
N TYR A 198 -20.78 -42.92 -0.67
CA TYR A 198 -19.70 -43.68 -0.03
C TYR A 198 -20.07 -44.14 1.39
N SER A 199 -19.53 -45.26 1.81
CA SER A 199 -19.61 -45.76 3.18
C SER A 199 -18.77 -44.91 4.10
N LEU A 200 -19.32 -44.51 5.25
CA LEU A 200 -18.62 -43.74 6.29
C LEU A 200 -18.73 -44.52 7.63
N PRO A 201 -17.92 -45.55 7.82
CA PRO A 201 -18.04 -46.46 8.98
C PRO A 201 -17.87 -45.76 10.31
N GLU A 202 -16.95 -44.76 10.38
CA GLU A 202 -16.67 -43.96 11.57
C GLU A 202 -17.92 -43.14 12.05
N HIS A 203 -18.84 -42.84 11.12
CA HIS A 203 -20.09 -42.14 11.38
C HIS A 203 -21.32 -43.08 11.41
N GLY A 204 -21.11 -44.39 11.32
CA GLY A 204 -22.17 -45.41 11.30
C GLY A 204 -23.06 -45.32 10.07
N ILE A 205 -22.54 -44.84 8.94
CA ILE A 205 -23.27 -44.65 7.70
C ILE A 205 -22.80 -45.73 6.68
N THR A 206 -23.74 -46.54 6.21
CA THR A 206 -23.53 -47.51 5.13
C THR A 206 -23.68 -46.84 3.78
N GLY A 207 -22.87 -47.19 2.79
CA GLY A 207 -22.92 -46.69 1.44
C GLY A 207 -22.86 -47.81 0.42
N THR A 208 -22.98 -47.46 -0.85
CA THR A 208 -22.88 -48.39 -1.99
C THR A 208 -21.44 -48.52 -2.48
N ARG A 209 -20.53 -47.67 -2.06
CA ARG A 209 -19.11 -47.65 -2.41
C ARG A 209 -18.25 -47.51 -1.17
N ASP A 210 -17.09 -48.11 -1.19
CA ASP A 210 -16.12 -47.98 -0.12
C ASP A 210 -15.30 -46.68 -0.24
N LEU A 211 -15.00 -46.04 0.87
CA LEU A 211 -14.29 -44.72 0.88
C LEU A 211 -12.89 -44.86 0.27
N ASP A 212 -12.25 -46.01 0.40
CA ASP A 212 -10.91 -46.28 -0.17
C ASP A 212 -10.88 -46.22 -1.70
N GLN A 213 -12.05 -46.36 -2.36
CA GLN A 213 -12.18 -46.26 -3.80
C GLN A 213 -12.45 -44.85 -4.29
N ARG A 214 -12.49 -43.87 -3.37
CA ARG A 214 -12.79 -42.48 -3.73
C ARG A 214 -11.60 -41.82 -4.41
N VAL A 215 -11.82 -41.35 -5.61
CA VAL A 215 -10.91 -40.42 -6.29
C VAL A 215 -11.34 -39.01 -5.91
N VAL A 216 -10.47 -38.31 -5.17
CA VAL A 216 -10.74 -36.93 -4.79
C VAL A 216 -10.67 -36.04 -6.03
N ALA A 217 -11.76 -35.33 -6.30
CA ALA A 217 -11.84 -34.37 -7.40
C ALA A 217 -12.25 -33.00 -6.82
N PHE A 218 -11.74 -31.96 -7.43
CA PHE A 218 -12.00 -30.57 -7.01
C PHE A 218 -12.79 -29.86 -8.10
N GLU A 219 -13.76 -29.04 -7.74
CA GLU A 219 -14.44 -28.15 -8.69
C GLU A 219 -13.58 -26.94 -9.10
N GLY A 220 -12.59 -26.62 -8.28
CA GLY A 220 -11.67 -25.54 -8.52
C GLY A 220 -10.80 -25.20 -7.30
N VAL A 221 -10.37 -23.96 -7.22
CA VAL A 221 -9.53 -23.47 -6.15
C VAL A 221 -9.99 -22.11 -5.65
N ARG A 222 -9.75 -21.84 -4.37
CA ARG A 222 -9.78 -20.54 -3.74
C ARG A 222 -8.34 -20.13 -3.45
N VAL A 223 -7.92 -19.02 -4.04
CA VAL A 223 -6.53 -18.54 -3.99
C VAL A 223 -6.52 -17.13 -3.43
N TYR A 224 -5.52 -16.81 -2.63
CA TYR A 224 -5.24 -15.44 -2.20
C TYR A 224 -3.92 -14.97 -2.77
N ALA A 225 -3.94 -13.82 -3.45
CA ALA A 225 -2.73 -13.16 -3.92
C ALA A 225 -1.92 -12.63 -2.72
N ARG A 226 -0.60 -12.62 -2.84
CA ARG A 226 0.28 -12.08 -1.80
C ARG A 226 0.23 -10.57 -1.72
N ARG A 227 0.02 -9.89 -2.84
CA ARG A 227 -0.05 -8.43 -2.96
C ARG A 227 -1.16 -8.04 -3.94
N LEU A 228 -1.75 -6.87 -3.72
CA LEU A 228 -2.78 -6.32 -4.63
C LEU A 228 -2.28 -6.17 -6.08
N GLN A 229 -1.00 -5.83 -6.27
CA GLN A 229 -0.41 -5.68 -7.60
C GLN A 229 -0.32 -7.01 -8.38
N ASP A 230 -0.23 -8.13 -7.68
CA ASP A 230 -0.10 -9.45 -8.29
C ASP A 230 -1.46 -10.02 -8.74
N LEU A 231 -2.57 -9.48 -8.19
CA LEU A 231 -3.92 -10.04 -8.36
C LEU A 231 -4.32 -10.24 -9.82
N ALA A 232 -4.15 -9.21 -10.66
CA ALA A 232 -4.56 -9.28 -12.06
C ALA A 232 -3.71 -10.28 -12.88
N GLY A 233 -2.40 -10.27 -12.66
CA GLY A 233 -1.48 -11.20 -13.32
C GLY A 233 -1.72 -12.64 -12.88
N LEU A 234 -1.93 -12.83 -11.57
CA LEU A 234 -2.23 -14.14 -10.99
C LEU A 234 -3.58 -14.68 -11.50
N GLN A 235 -4.61 -13.83 -11.56
CA GLN A 235 -5.92 -14.20 -12.12
C GLN A 235 -5.79 -14.72 -13.55
N ALA A 236 -5.16 -13.94 -14.43
CA ALA A 236 -4.99 -14.34 -15.85
C ALA A 236 -4.18 -15.63 -15.98
N ARG A 237 -3.17 -15.83 -15.16
CA ARG A 237 -2.33 -17.03 -15.17
C ARG A 237 -3.09 -18.27 -14.68
N ILE A 238 -3.95 -18.14 -13.65
CA ILE A 238 -4.81 -19.23 -13.19
C ILE A 238 -5.82 -19.60 -14.28
N GLU A 239 -6.46 -18.62 -14.91
CA GLU A 239 -7.42 -18.87 -16.01
C GLU A 239 -6.77 -19.57 -17.20
N GLN A 240 -5.55 -19.19 -17.53
CA GLN A 240 -4.78 -19.84 -18.60
C GLN A 240 -4.36 -21.26 -18.24
N GLN A 241 -3.92 -21.49 -16.98
CA GLN A 241 -3.45 -22.80 -16.52
C GLN A 241 -4.59 -23.82 -16.38
N LEU A 242 -5.72 -23.39 -15.82
CA LEU A 242 -6.85 -24.28 -15.53
C LEU A 242 -7.91 -24.29 -16.65
N GLY A 243 -7.83 -23.37 -17.61
CA GLY A 243 -8.78 -23.27 -18.72
C GLY A 243 -10.19 -22.87 -18.30
N ILE A 244 -10.36 -22.23 -17.14
CA ILE A 244 -11.65 -21.80 -16.57
C ILE A 244 -11.62 -20.33 -16.18
N SER A 245 -12.79 -19.71 -16.15
CA SER A 245 -12.94 -18.34 -15.66
C SER A 245 -12.80 -18.28 -14.14
N THR A 246 -12.42 -17.11 -13.64
CA THR A 246 -12.32 -16.85 -12.21
C THR A 246 -13.08 -15.58 -11.82
N ASN A 247 -13.51 -15.52 -10.57
CA ASN A 247 -14.09 -14.35 -9.95
C ASN A 247 -13.08 -13.73 -9.00
N ALA A 248 -12.78 -12.46 -9.22
CA ALA A 248 -11.92 -11.67 -8.33
C ALA A 248 -12.31 -10.19 -8.41
N ARG A 249 -11.99 -9.42 -7.37
CA ARG A 249 -12.20 -7.96 -7.37
C ARG A 249 -11.12 -7.19 -8.13
N THR A 250 -10.55 -7.82 -9.15
CA THR A 250 -9.42 -7.29 -9.95
C THR A 250 -9.73 -5.93 -10.57
N ARG A 251 -10.99 -5.70 -10.98
CA ARG A 251 -11.40 -4.42 -11.57
C ARG A 251 -11.27 -3.27 -10.57
N ASP A 252 -11.73 -3.46 -9.34
CA ASP A 252 -11.72 -2.43 -8.29
C ASP A 252 -10.28 -2.17 -7.81
N VAL A 253 -9.51 -3.24 -7.63
CA VAL A 253 -8.09 -3.17 -7.28
C VAL A 253 -7.30 -2.42 -8.36
N ASN A 254 -7.48 -2.77 -9.64
CA ASN A 254 -6.80 -2.11 -10.75
C ASN A 254 -7.21 -0.65 -10.90
N ALA A 255 -8.48 -0.31 -10.63
CA ALA A 255 -8.94 1.09 -10.65
C ALA A 255 -8.20 1.92 -9.60
N LEU A 256 -8.03 1.40 -8.38
CA LEU A 256 -7.29 2.08 -7.32
C LEU A 256 -5.79 2.20 -7.63
N LEU A 257 -5.16 1.11 -8.08
CA LEU A 257 -3.74 1.13 -8.46
C LEU A 257 -3.49 2.09 -9.64
N GLY A 258 -4.40 2.11 -10.63
CA GLY A 258 -4.38 3.03 -11.75
C GLY A 258 -4.54 4.49 -11.34
N LEU A 259 -5.39 4.78 -10.35
CA LEU A 259 -5.51 6.11 -9.77
C LEU A 259 -4.18 6.58 -9.15
N GLY A 260 -3.53 5.72 -8.38
CA GLY A 260 -2.23 6.02 -7.78
C GLY A 260 -1.17 6.36 -8.83
N HIS A 261 -1.12 5.61 -9.95
CA HIS A 261 -0.20 5.87 -11.06
C HIS A 261 -0.50 7.23 -11.74
N LYS A 262 -1.77 7.51 -12.06
CA LYS A 262 -2.20 8.79 -12.66
C LYS A 262 -1.89 9.98 -11.76
N LEU A 263 -2.12 9.85 -10.45
CA LEU A 263 -1.77 10.88 -9.47
C LEU A 263 -0.26 11.10 -9.41
N ASN A 264 0.55 10.06 -9.45
CA ASN A 264 2.01 10.19 -9.50
C ASN A 264 2.49 10.94 -10.73
N LEU A 265 1.91 10.66 -11.91
CA LEU A 265 2.25 11.37 -13.16
C LEU A 265 1.85 12.85 -13.08
N ALA A 266 0.64 13.15 -12.63
CA ALA A 266 0.17 14.53 -12.47
C ALA A 266 1.05 15.34 -11.50
N LEU A 267 1.37 14.74 -10.34
CA LEU A 267 2.24 15.37 -9.34
C LEU A 267 3.69 15.50 -9.84
N GLY A 268 4.19 14.50 -10.56
CA GLY A 268 5.51 14.56 -11.19
C GLY A 268 5.62 15.70 -12.19
N LEU A 269 4.59 15.90 -13.04
CA LEU A 269 4.53 17.02 -13.97
C LEU A 269 4.48 18.38 -13.24
N THR A 270 3.64 18.47 -12.21
CA THR A 270 3.53 19.69 -11.39
C THR A 270 4.87 20.00 -10.70
N ALA A 271 5.56 19.00 -10.16
CA ALA A 271 6.86 19.15 -9.54
C ALA A 271 7.94 19.58 -10.56
N ALA A 272 7.90 19.05 -11.78
CA ALA A 272 8.83 19.47 -12.84
C ALA A 272 8.63 20.94 -13.23
N LEU A 273 7.38 21.36 -13.42
CA LEU A 273 7.07 22.78 -13.72
C LEU A 273 7.48 23.71 -12.58
N ALA A 274 7.23 23.30 -11.32
CA ALA A 274 7.63 24.05 -10.15
C ALA A 274 9.16 24.12 -10.00
N ALA A 275 9.88 23.05 -10.32
CA ALA A 275 11.35 23.03 -10.32
C ALA A 275 11.93 23.97 -11.40
N LEU A 276 11.31 24.03 -12.58
CA LEU A 276 11.69 24.99 -13.64
C LEU A 276 11.45 26.44 -13.17
N GLY A 277 10.30 26.70 -12.58
CA GLY A 277 9.98 28.03 -12.04
C GLY A 277 10.92 28.45 -10.90
N LEU A 278 11.16 27.55 -9.96
CA LEU A 278 12.12 27.77 -8.86
C LEU A 278 13.54 27.99 -9.38
N GLY A 279 13.98 27.15 -10.35
CA GLY A 279 15.30 27.27 -10.99
C GLY A 279 15.48 28.63 -11.66
N ALA A 280 14.52 29.05 -12.47
CA ALA A 280 14.54 30.36 -13.13
C ALA A 280 14.57 31.50 -12.11
N ALA A 281 13.72 31.46 -11.09
CA ALA A 281 13.68 32.47 -10.03
C ALA A 281 15.02 32.58 -9.27
N LEU A 282 15.63 31.44 -8.92
CA LEU A 282 16.93 31.41 -8.25
C LEU A 282 18.07 31.89 -9.12
N VAL A 283 18.09 31.49 -10.42
CA VAL A 283 19.10 31.97 -11.37
C VAL A 283 19.03 33.48 -11.50
N LEU A 284 17.84 34.04 -11.73
CA LEU A 284 17.61 35.48 -11.85
C LEU A 284 17.94 36.20 -10.54
N GLY A 285 17.54 35.62 -9.39
CA GLY A 285 17.84 36.15 -8.05
C GLY A 285 19.33 36.24 -7.79
N PHE A 286 20.08 35.15 -7.95
CA PHE A 286 21.52 35.13 -7.73
C PHE A 286 22.28 35.98 -8.75
N TRP A 287 21.82 36.03 -10.02
CA TRP A 287 22.41 36.89 -11.01
C TRP A 287 22.22 38.35 -10.65
N SER A 288 21.02 38.77 -10.27
CA SER A 288 20.72 40.14 -9.79
C SER A 288 21.60 40.53 -8.63
N ASP A 289 21.83 39.61 -7.67
CA ASP A 289 22.73 39.86 -6.53
C ASP A 289 24.18 40.08 -6.96
N VAL A 290 24.69 39.25 -7.88
CA VAL A 290 26.03 39.40 -8.43
C VAL A 290 26.20 40.73 -9.16
N VAL A 291 25.23 41.12 -9.99
CA VAL A 291 25.23 42.41 -10.72
C VAL A 291 25.20 43.60 -9.74
N ARG A 292 24.40 43.52 -8.70
CA ARG A 292 24.31 44.58 -7.67
C ARG A 292 25.63 44.74 -6.87
N LYS A 293 26.34 43.65 -6.65
CA LYS A 293 27.59 43.59 -5.89
C LYS A 293 28.85 43.67 -6.76
N LYS A 294 28.70 43.97 -8.07
CA LYS A 294 29.83 43.96 -9.04
C LYS A 294 31.00 44.88 -8.60
N THR A 295 30.69 46.06 -8.05
CA THR A 295 31.72 47.02 -7.57
C THR A 295 32.49 46.49 -6.38
N VAL A 296 31.81 45.84 -5.42
CA VAL A 296 32.45 45.25 -4.22
C VAL A 296 33.33 44.07 -4.64
N LEU A 297 32.83 43.21 -5.53
CA LEU A 297 33.57 42.06 -6.06
C LEU A 297 34.81 42.49 -6.87
N ALA A 298 34.71 43.57 -7.66
CA ALA A 298 35.84 44.15 -8.38
C ALA A 298 36.91 44.71 -7.40
N GLY A 299 36.51 45.39 -6.33
CA GLY A 299 37.41 45.83 -5.29
C GLY A 299 38.17 44.70 -4.58
N ILE A 300 37.50 43.59 -4.29
CA ILE A 300 38.11 42.39 -3.70
C ILE A 300 39.08 41.71 -4.70
N ALA A 301 38.76 41.74 -5.97
CA ALA A 301 39.64 41.20 -7.04
C ALA A 301 40.92 42.00 -7.13
N LEU A 302 40.90 43.34 -6.98
CA LEU A 302 42.10 44.20 -6.97
C LEU A 302 43.01 43.95 -5.75
N LEU A 303 42.49 43.40 -4.65
CA LEU A 303 43.27 42.97 -3.48
C LEU A 303 44.01 41.64 -3.73
N GLY A 304 43.97 41.10 -4.96
CA GLY A 304 44.70 39.91 -5.34
C GLY A 304 43.98 38.57 -5.08
N VAL A 305 42.67 38.58 -4.78
CA VAL A 305 41.90 37.39 -4.57
C VAL A 305 41.63 36.70 -5.96
N PRO A 306 42.02 35.45 -6.14
CA PRO A 306 41.88 34.79 -7.45
C PRO A 306 40.37 34.59 -7.80
N GLY A 307 40.01 34.75 -9.08
CA GLY A 307 38.62 34.73 -9.56
C GLY A 307 37.86 33.43 -9.20
N ARG A 308 38.57 32.31 -9.05
CA ARG A 308 37.97 31.04 -8.57
C ARG A 308 37.47 31.17 -7.10
N SER A 309 38.18 31.94 -6.29
CA SER A 309 37.76 32.20 -4.89
C SER A 309 36.57 33.15 -4.81
N LEU A 310 36.48 34.12 -5.76
CA LEU A 310 35.30 34.99 -5.87
C LEU A 310 34.03 34.19 -6.24
N ALA A 311 34.16 33.16 -7.06
CA ALA A 311 33.01 32.27 -7.44
C ALA A 311 32.48 31.48 -6.26
N LEU A 312 33.29 31.15 -5.26
CA LEU A 312 32.86 30.45 -4.06
C LEU A 312 31.90 31.30 -3.18
N PHE A 313 31.99 32.60 -3.27
CA PHE A 313 31.18 33.52 -2.45
C PHE A 313 29.65 33.34 -2.72
N PRO A 314 29.14 33.48 -3.96
CA PRO A 314 27.72 33.23 -4.24
C PRO A 314 27.32 31.78 -4.02
N MET A 315 28.20 30.79 -4.20
CA MET A 315 27.89 29.38 -3.95
C MET A 315 27.63 29.10 -2.47
N VAL A 316 28.46 29.69 -1.57
CA VAL A 316 28.26 29.55 -0.11
C VAL A 316 26.95 30.23 0.31
N GLN A 317 26.67 31.43 -0.21
CA GLN A 317 25.42 32.12 0.08
C GLN A 317 24.20 31.31 -0.37
N ALA A 318 24.26 30.73 -1.57
CA ALA A 318 23.21 29.90 -2.11
C ALA A 318 22.96 28.64 -1.25
N LEU A 319 24.03 27.97 -0.78
CA LEU A 319 23.90 26.81 0.10
C LEU A 319 23.26 27.15 1.44
N ILE A 320 23.66 28.30 2.05
CA ILE A 320 23.05 28.75 3.31
C ILE A 320 21.57 29.07 3.11
N THR A 321 21.24 29.79 2.03
CA THR A 321 19.87 30.15 1.69
C THR A 321 19.03 28.88 1.42
N ALA A 322 19.60 27.88 0.71
CA ALA A 322 18.96 26.59 0.46
C ALA A 322 18.70 25.81 1.76
N GLY A 323 19.69 25.75 2.65
CA GLY A 323 19.54 25.08 3.94
C GLY A 323 18.44 25.71 4.80
N LEU A 324 18.40 27.04 4.89
CA LEU A 324 17.36 27.76 5.61
C LEU A 324 15.99 27.62 4.96
N GLY A 325 15.92 27.71 3.62
CA GLY A 325 14.68 27.55 2.85
C GLY A 325 14.10 26.14 2.97
N LEU A 326 14.94 25.11 2.86
CA LEU A 326 14.53 23.71 3.06
C LEU A 326 14.08 23.46 4.51
N GLY A 327 14.87 23.89 5.49
CA GLY A 327 14.52 23.73 6.91
C GLY A 327 13.17 24.35 7.24
N LEU A 328 12.94 25.60 6.79
CA LEU A 328 11.66 26.29 6.98
C LEU A 328 10.51 25.62 6.22
N SER A 329 10.76 25.12 4.99
CA SER A 329 9.76 24.42 4.22
C SER A 329 9.30 23.12 4.89
N PHE A 330 10.23 22.31 5.42
CA PHE A 330 9.88 21.10 6.17
C PHE A 330 9.21 21.41 7.52
N ALA A 331 9.61 22.48 8.21
CA ALA A 331 8.96 22.91 9.44
C ALA A 331 7.49 23.32 9.17
N LEU A 332 7.25 24.13 8.14
CA LEU A 332 5.89 24.52 7.75
C LEU A 332 5.06 23.36 7.24
N TYR A 333 5.67 22.41 6.51
CA TYR A 333 5.02 21.16 6.14
C TYR A 333 4.56 20.35 7.36
N GLY A 334 5.41 20.24 8.40
CA GLY A 334 5.04 19.58 9.67
C GLY A 334 3.86 20.25 10.36
N VAL A 335 3.84 21.60 10.39
CA VAL A 335 2.71 22.36 10.93
C VAL A 335 1.44 22.12 10.10
N ALA A 336 1.53 22.18 8.76
CA ALA A 336 0.39 21.93 7.88
C ALA A 336 -0.15 20.50 8.02
N GLY A 337 0.73 19.51 8.17
CA GLY A 337 0.36 18.12 8.44
C GLY A 337 -0.35 17.94 9.78
N GLY A 338 0.12 18.62 10.83
CA GLY A 338 -0.53 18.63 12.14
C GLY A 338 -1.94 19.27 12.11
N VAL A 339 -2.08 20.40 11.40
CA VAL A 339 -3.39 21.05 11.20
C VAL A 339 -4.33 20.13 10.40
N ALA A 340 -3.85 19.51 9.33
CA ALA A 340 -4.64 18.56 8.55
C ALA A 340 -5.10 17.37 9.39
N ALA A 341 -4.23 16.80 10.22
CA ALA A 341 -4.57 15.71 11.14
C ALA A 341 -5.63 16.12 12.17
N ALA A 342 -5.53 17.33 12.71
CA ALA A 342 -6.50 17.86 13.68
C ALA A 342 -7.88 18.11 13.07
N LEU A 343 -7.94 18.54 11.80
CA LEU A 343 -9.21 18.86 11.12
C LEU A 343 -9.90 17.65 10.49
N PHE A 344 -9.13 16.71 9.96
CA PHE A 344 -9.64 15.59 9.15
C PHE A 344 -9.40 14.22 9.79
N GLY A 345 -8.62 14.12 10.87
CA GLY A 345 -8.27 12.83 11.49
C GLY A 345 -9.43 12.14 12.20
N GLN A 346 -10.53 12.84 12.51
CA GLN A 346 -11.67 12.28 13.27
C GLN A 346 -12.58 11.34 12.48
N GLY A 347 -12.33 11.10 11.20
CA GLY A 347 -13.19 10.28 10.33
C GLY A 347 -12.49 9.14 9.60
N MET A 348 -11.19 8.92 9.81
CA MET A 348 -10.46 7.84 9.14
C MET A 348 -10.24 6.64 10.06
N PRO A 349 -10.43 5.41 9.56
CA PRO A 349 -10.08 4.20 10.29
C PRO A 349 -8.55 4.13 10.51
N GLY A 350 -8.12 4.08 11.76
CA GLY A 350 -6.73 3.99 12.18
C GLY A 350 -6.05 5.38 12.30
N ASP A 351 -4.97 5.44 13.09
CA ASP A 351 -4.10 6.61 13.28
C ASP A 351 -3.28 6.97 12.02
N ALA A 352 -3.88 6.88 10.82
CA ALA A 352 -3.20 7.15 9.57
C ALA A 352 -2.89 8.64 9.46
N ALA A 353 -1.61 9.00 9.50
CA ALA A 353 -1.17 10.35 9.26
C ALA A 353 -1.59 10.79 7.84
N LEU A 354 -2.42 11.85 7.76
CA LEU A 354 -2.95 12.39 6.49
C LEU A 354 -1.87 12.94 5.55
N ALA A 355 -0.70 13.27 6.08
CA ALA A 355 0.40 13.79 5.30
C ALA A 355 1.68 13.00 5.62
N VAL A 356 2.04 12.05 4.76
CA VAL A 356 3.20 11.16 4.95
C VAL A 356 4.21 11.38 3.83
N ILE A 357 5.41 11.81 4.20
CA ILE A 357 6.59 11.80 3.31
C ILE A 357 7.58 10.80 3.89
N SER A 358 7.98 9.80 3.11
CA SER A 358 9.02 8.86 3.54
C SER A 358 10.39 9.53 3.61
N GLY A 359 11.28 9.04 4.48
CA GLY A 359 12.64 9.56 4.60
C GLY A 359 13.41 9.55 3.27
N GLY A 360 13.19 8.54 2.43
CA GLY A 360 13.77 8.46 1.09
C GLY A 360 13.26 9.56 0.15
N GLN A 361 11.95 9.86 0.19
CA GLN A 361 11.37 10.95 -0.59
C GLN A 361 11.88 12.32 -0.12
N ALA A 362 11.95 12.54 1.20
CA ALA A 362 12.53 13.77 1.76
C ALA A 362 13.98 13.96 1.31
N ALA A 363 14.80 12.91 1.37
CA ALA A 363 16.19 12.96 0.90
C ALA A 363 16.29 13.27 -0.59
N THR A 364 15.42 12.68 -1.43
CA THR A 364 15.37 12.94 -2.87
C THR A 364 15.01 14.40 -3.16
N ILE A 365 14.01 14.94 -2.47
CA ILE A 365 13.60 16.35 -2.60
C ILE A 365 14.75 17.29 -2.17
N CYS A 366 15.39 17.03 -1.03
CA CYS A 366 16.54 17.79 -0.57
C CYS A 366 17.68 17.77 -1.61
N ALA A 367 18.02 16.60 -2.14
CA ALA A 367 19.06 16.44 -3.15
C ALA A 367 18.73 17.21 -4.44
N ALA A 368 17.48 17.10 -4.93
CA ALA A 368 17.03 17.79 -6.13
C ALA A 368 17.07 19.32 -5.96
N VAL A 369 16.60 19.84 -4.82
CA VAL A 369 16.64 21.28 -4.54
C VAL A 369 18.08 21.77 -4.41
N LEU A 370 18.95 21.04 -3.70
CA LEU A 370 20.36 21.40 -3.58
C LEU A 370 21.08 21.41 -4.95
N LEU A 371 20.86 20.44 -5.80
CA LEU A 371 21.39 20.41 -7.16
C LEU A 371 20.90 21.59 -7.99
N LEU A 372 19.63 21.94 -7.89
CA LEU A 372 19.03 23.07 -8.59
C LEU A 372 19.62 24.40 -8.11
N VAL A 373 19.78 24.58 -6.78
CA VAL A 373 20.38 25.78 -6.17
C VAL A 373 21.85 25.89 -6.55
N LEU A 374 22.61 24.78 -6.52
CA LEU A 374 24.04 24.78 -6.94
C LEU A 374 24.20 25.08 -8.42
N GLY A 375 23.29 24.58 -9.27
CA GLY A 375 23.26 24.91 -10.69
C GLY A 375 23.01 26.41 -10.94
N ALA A 376 22.01 26.98 -10.24
CA ALA A 376 21.68 28.39 -10.32
C ALA A 376 22.83 29.29 -9.80
N ALA A 377 23.42 28.91 -8.67
CA ALA A 377 24.58 29.61 -8.12
C ALA A 377 25.81 29.50 -9.00
N GLY A 378 26.02 28.33 -9.64
CA GLY A 378 27.09 28.11 -10.62
C GLY A 378 26.96 29.01 -11.84
N ALA A 379 25.74 29.15 -12.39
CA ALA A 379 25.47 30.08 -13.50
C ALA A 379 25.75 31.55 -13.12
N ALA A 380 25.34 31.97 -11.92
CA ALA A 380 25.64 33.29 -11.39
C ALA A 380 27.14 33.50 -11.15
N ALA A 381 27.83 32.50 -10.57
CA ALA A 381 29.27 32.52 -10.33
C ALA A 381 30.08 32.60 -11.63
N TRP A 382 29.64 31.93 -12.69
CA TRP A 382 30.28 32.03 -14.00
C TRP A 382 30.19 33.44 -14.59
N SER A 383 29.05 34.12 -14.41
CA SER A 383 28.93 35.54 -14.82
C SER A 383 29.88 36.44 -14.02
N ALA A 384 30.07 36.20 -12.72
CA ALA A 384 30.96 36.93 -11.85
C ALA A 384 32.44 36.80 -12.23
N GLN A 385 32.87 35.61 -12.74
CA GLN A 385 34.26 35.41 -13.19
C GLN A 385 34.63 36.20 -14.44
N ARG A 386 33.65 36.62 -15.24
CA ARG A 386 33.83 37.38 -16.48
C ARG A 386 33.83 38.89 -16.30
N LEU A 387 33.68 39.37 -15.06
CA LEU A 387 33.74 40.77 -14.74
C LEU A 387 35.20 41.25 -14.89
N ASP A 388 35.44 42.25 -15.76
CA ASP A 388 36.70 42.97 -15.85
C ASP A 388 36.73 44.07 -14.76
N PRO A 389 37.59 43.96 -13.70
CA PRO A 389 37.60 44.90 -12.62
C PRO A 389 37.88 46.34 -13.06
N ALA A 390 38.68 46.50 -14.12
CA ALA A 390 39.04 47.83 -14.64
C ALA A 390 37.88 48.56 -15.30
N SER A 391 37.05 47.81 -16.07
CA SER A 391 35.85 48.36 -16.72
C SER A 391 34.79 48.78 -15.71
N VAL A 392 34.54 47.89 -14.70
CA VAL A 392 33.51 48.12 -13.66
C VAL A 392 33.80 49.36 -12.80
N LEU A 393 35.08 49.58 -12.43
CA LEU A 393 35.44 50.75 -11.64
C LEU A 393 35.42 52.05 -12.44
N ARG A 394 35.69 51.98 -13.76
CA ARG A 394 35.60 53.14 -14.65
C ARG A 394 34.15 53.60 -14.91
N GLU A 395 33.21 52.69 -14.88
CA GLU A 395 31.76 52.98 -14.99
C GLU A 395 31.20 53.57 -13.66
N ALA A 396 31.87 53.31 -12.53
CA ALA A 396 31.42 53.76 -11.20
C ALA A 396 31.98 55.11 -10.78
N MET A 397 32.94 55.68 -11.52
CA MET A 397 33.49 57.04 -11.38
C MET A 397 32.72 57.99 -12.31
#